data_0325679bd05b3569cfd409b1e6c9729d
#
_entry.id   0325679bd05b3569cfd409b1e6c9729d
#
_cell.length_a   1.000
_cell.length_b   1.000
_cell.length_c   1.000
_cell.angle_alpha   90.00
_cell.angle_beta   90.00
_cell.angle_gamma   90.00
#
_symmetry.space_group_name_H-M   'P 1'
#
loop_
_entity.id
_entity.type
_entity.pdbx_description
1 polymer ?
#
loop_
_entity_poly.entity_id
_entity_poly.type
_entity_poly.pdbx_seq_one_letter_code
_entity_poly.pdbx_strand_id
1 'polypeptide(L)'
;MARVEGSKDLSKRRTKSRKPVEIQDLNLDFATSPTVWQFLQDESFVRGLMGPVGSGKSYACAAEIMLRALQQPVSPLDNVRHSRFAIVRNSYPELRTTTIKTWLEIFDEATWGPMRWSPPLTHHIVLPPKGNLAGLDMEVIFLALDTPKDVRKLLSLELTGAWVNEARELPKAVIDGLTHRVGRFPTKAHGGCNHRFIIMDTNPMDDDHWWHRLAEKEKMTGKYPWKFYKQPGGVKEVDAFFFF
;
A
#
# COMPACT_ATOMS: atom_id res chain seq x y z
N MET A 1 -21.26 55.21 25.50
CA MET A 1 -19.88 54.77 25.37
C MET A 1 -19.79 53.36 25.92
N ALA A 2 -19.76 52.34 25.08
CA ALA A 2 -19.58 50.94 25.44
C ALA A 2 -18.26 50.48 24.86
N ARG A 3 -17.37 49.99 25.75
CA ARG A 3 -16.06 49.46 25.43
C ARG A 3 -16.22 48.07 24.84
N VAL A 4 -15.64 47.82 23.66
CA VAL A 4 -15.50 46.50 23.04
C VAL A 4 -14.20 45.91 23.56
N GLU A 5 -14.28 44.83 24.37
CA GLU A 5 -13.14 44.07 24.82
C GLU A 5 -12.78 42.92 23.81
N GLY A 6 -11.53 42.95 23.41
CA GLY A 6 -10.62 41.84 23.31
C GLY A 6 -10.99 40.67 22.35
N SER A 7 -10.56 40.76 21.11
CA SER A 7 -10.38 39.57 20.26
C SER A 7 -9.21 38.72 20.79
N LYS A 8 -9.48 37.50 21.24
CA LYS A 8 -8.44 36.52 21.63
C LYS A 8 -7.74 36.02 20.36
N ASP A 9 -6.45 36.29 20.30
CA ASP A 9 -5.53 35.79 19.31
C ASP A 9 -5.43 34.24 19.37
N LEU A 10 -5.97 33.56 18.37
CA LEU A 10 -5.97 32.09 18.23
C LEU A 10 -4.74 31.54 17.49
N SER A 11 -3.69 32.34 17.28
CA SER A 11 -2.57 32.01 16.40
C SER A 11 -1.42 31.21 17.04
N LYS A 12 -1.52 30.76 18.30
CA LYS A 12 -0.45 29.97 18.96
C LYS A 12 -0.85 28.51 19.20
N ARG A 13 -1.18 27.76 18.14
CA ARG A 13 -1.01 26.32 18.21
C ARG A 13 0.48 25.99 18.08
N ARG A 14 1.12 25.72 19.22
CA ARG A 14 2.47 25.14 19.28
C ARG A 14 2.48 23.86 18.47
N THR A 15 3.05 23.89 17.27
CA THR A 15 3.48 22.68 16.56
C THR A 15 4.57 22.03 17.40
N LYS A 16 4.25 20.92 18.07
CA LYS A 16 5.29 20.06 18.67
C LYS A 16 6.21 19.67 17.52
N SER A 17 7.49 19.98 17.62
CA SER A 17 8.50 19.52 16.66
C SER A 17 8.48 18.00 16.69
N ARG A 18 8.06 17.39 15.58
CA ARG A 18 8.12 15.94 15.41
C ARG A 18 9.57 15.52 15.29
N LYS A 19 9.95 14.43 15.98
CA LYS A 19 11.25 13.81 15.70
C LYS A 19 11.28 13.37 14.24
N PRO A 20 12.40 13.53 13.51
CA PRO A 20 12.53 12.95 12.18
C PRO A 20 12.35 11.43 12.27
N VAL A 21 11.50 10.86 11.43
CA VAL A 21 11.36 9.41 11.29
C VAL A 21 12.62 8.88 10.62
N GLU A 22 13.24 7.87 11.19
CA GLU A 22 14.34 7.13 10.57
C GLU A 22 13.78 5.79 10.07
N ILE A 23 14.29 5.31 8.91
CA ILE A 23 13.86 4.02 8.33
C ILE A 23 14.12 2.84 9.29
N GLN A 24 15.01 3.02 10.26
CA GLN A 24 15.29 2.09 11.36
C GLN A 24 14.10 1.86 12.31
N ASP A 25 13.08 2.74 12.29
CA ASP A 25 11.86 2.59 13.09
C ASP A 25 10.86 1.57 12.46
N LEU A 26 11.16 1.08 11.25
CA LEU A 26 10.42 0.01 10.58
C LEU A 26 11.02 -1.35 10.95
N ASN A 27 10.53 -1.95 12.03
CA ASN A 27 10.94 -3.30 12.43
C ASN A 27 9.98 -4.34 11.79
N LEU A 28 10.22 -4.68 10.53
CA LEU A 28 9.45 -5.69 9.80
C LEU A 28 10.34 -6.93 9.59
N ASP A 29 10.21 -7.92 10.45
CA ASP A 29 10.91 -9.18 10.33
C ASP A 29 10.00 -10.27 9.73
N PHE A 30 10.31 -10.69 8.51
CA PHE A 30 9.63 -11.78 7.81
C PHE A 30 10.53 -13.03 7.64
N ALA A 31 11.69 -13.07 8.28
CA ALA A 31 12.65 -14.16 8.13
C ALA A 31 12.08 -15.51 8.53
N THR A 32 11.11 -15.53 9.45
CA THR A 32 10.45 -16.75 9.94
C THR A 32 9.27 -17.20 9.08
N SER A 33 8.87 -16.43 8.07
CA SER A 33 7.78 -16.76 7.15
C SER A 33 8.28 -16.94 5.70
N PRO A 34 8.71 -18.16 5.32
CA PRO A 34 9.32 -18.42 4.02
C PRO A 34 8.45 -17.98 2.83
N THR A 35 7.15 -18.21 2.92
CA THR A 35 6.19 -17.82 1.86
C THR A 35 6.12 -16.29 1.69
N VAL A 36 6.02 -15.57 2.80
CA VAL A 36 6.01 -14.10 2.78
C VAL A 36 7.34 -13.57 2.27
N TRP A 37 8.44 -14.13 2.73
CA TRP A 37 9.78 -13.77 2.24
C TRP A 37 9.90 -13.95 0.73
N GLN A 38 9.49 -15.10 0.18
CA GLN A 38 9.47 -15.33 -1.26
C GLN A 38 8.58 -14.34 -2.00
N PHE A 39 7.41 -14.02 -1.45
CA PHE A 39 6.49 -13.03 -2.01
C PHE A 39 7.14 -11.63 -2.10
N LEU A 40 7.85 -11.19 -1.06
CA LEU A 40 8.53 -9.89 -1.01
C LEU A 40 9.75 -9.82 -1.95
N GLN A 41 10.43 -10.95 -2.18
CA GLN A 41 11.57 -11.02 -3.11
C GLN A 41 11.15 -11.13 -4.59
N ASP A 42 9.92 -11.50 -4.87
CA ASP A 42 9.42 -11.65 -6.24
C ASP A 42 9.15 -10.27 -6.88
N GLU A 43 9.64 -10.09 -8.09
CA GLU A 43 9.48 -8.87 -8.88
C GLU A 43 8.40 -9.00 -9.98
N SER A 44 7.62 -10.10 -9.96
CA SER A 44 6.54 -10.31 -10.94
C SER A 44 5.53 -9.17 -10.88
N PHE A 45 5.04 -8.78 -12.05
CA PHE A 45 4.14 -7.64 -12.22
C PHE A 45 2.84 -7.76 -11.41
N VAL A 46 2.26 -8.96 -11.37
CA VAL A 46 1.08 -9.24 -10.54
C VAL A 46 1.37 -10.41 -9.62
N ARG A 47 1.20 -10.20 -8.32
CA ARG A 47 1.43 -11.23 -7.28
C ARG A 47 0.25 -11.32 -6.35
N GLY A 48 -0.12 -12.53 -5.98
CA GLY A 48 -1.20 -12.80 -5.05
C GLY A 48 -0.72 -13.64 -3.87
N LEU A 49 -1.10 -13.26 -2.65
CA LEU A 49 -0.82 -13.97 -1.40
C LEU A 49 -2.14 -14.43 -0.78
N MET A 50 -2.39 -15.74 -0.80
CA MET A 50 -3.57 -16.36 -0.19
C MET A 50 -3.18 -17.06 1.10
N GLY A 51 -4.01 -16.94 2.13
CA GLY A 51 -3.79 -17.65 3.39
C GLY A 51 -4.92 -17.36 4.39
N PRO A 52 -4.99 -18.06 5.52
CA PRO A 52 -6.03 -17.87 6.52
C PRO A 52 -5.97 -16.47 7.16
N VAL A 53 -7.03 -16.13 7.89
CA VAL A 53 -7.08 -14.91 8.71
C VAL A 53 -5.94 -14.93 9.73
N GLY A 54 -5.32 -13.77 9.99
CA GLY A 54 -4.23 -13.66 10.96
C GLY A 54 -2.87 -14.19 10.49
N SER A 55 -2.71 -14.60 9.22
CA SER A 55 -1.43 -15.10 8.69
C SER A 55 -0.45 -14.01 8.22
N GLY A 56 -0.64 -12.75 8.60
CA GLY A 56 0.27 -11.64 8.28
C GLY A 56 0.23 -11.11 6.84
N LYS A 57 -0.68 -11.58 5.98
CA LYS A 57 -0.77 -11.19 4.56
C LYS A 57 -0.83 -9.68 4.35
N SER A 58 -1.74 -9.00 5.05
CA SER A 58 -1.94 -7.56 4.89
C SER A 58 -0.76 -6.76 5.40
N TYR A 59 -0.08 -7.24 6.46
CA TYR A 59 1.19 -6.67 6.92
C TYR A 59 2.28 -6.82 5.87
N ALA A 60 2.40 -7.99 5.23
CA ALA A 60 3.34 -8.23 4.14
C ALA A 60 3.08 -7.28 2.96
N CYS A 61 1.80 -7.09 2.58
CA CYS A 61 1.45 -6.16 1.50
C CYS A 61 1.75 -4.71 1.86
N ALA A 62 1.51 -4.28 3.10
CA ALA A 62 1.85 -2.93 3.55
C ALA A 62 3.37 -2.70 3.57
N ALA A 63 4.14 -3.70 4.04
CA ALA A 63 5.60 -3.67 3.98
C ALA A 63 6.12 -3.58 2.54
N GLU A 64 5.54 -4.34 1.62
CA GLU A 64 5.90 -4.31 0.19
C GLU A 64 5.72 -2.91 -0.42
N ILE A 65 4.62 -2.22 -0.10
CA ILE A 65 4.40 -0.83 -0.55
C ILE A 65 5.58 0.06 -0.14
N MET A 66 6.01 0.01 1.12
CA MET A 66 7.15 0.81 1.60
C MET A 66 8.46 0.39 0.94
N LEU A 67 8.74 -0.91 0.86
CA LEU A 67 9.96 -1.42 0.22
C LEU A 67 10.06 -0.94 -1.23
N ARG A 68 8.97 -1.00 -1.99
CA ARG A 68 8.94 -0.54 -3.38
C ARG A 68 9.00 0.98 -3.51
N ALA A 69 8.50 1.74 -2.55
CA ALA A 69 8.68 3.18 -2.50
C ALA A 69 10.17 3.54 -2.32
N LEU A 70 10.87 2.86 -1.42
CA LEU A 70 12.30 3.05 -1.16
C LEU A 70 13.19 2.60 -2.32
N GLN A 71 12.70 1.74 -3.19
CA GLN A 71 13.42 1.25 -4.37
C GLN A 71 13.18 2.11 -5.63
N GLN A 72 12.25 3.08 -5.60
CA GLN A 72 12.07 3.97 -6.76
C GLN A 72 13.33 4.81 -7.02
N PRO A 73 13.59 5.20 -8.27
CA PRO A 73 14.71 6.07 -8.60
C PRO A 73 14.68 7.37 -7.81
N VAL A 74 15.84 7.85 -7.44
CA VAL A 74 15.98 9.18 -6.87
C VAL A 74 15.77 10.21 -7.97
N SER A 75 14.89 11.16 -7.75
CA SER A 75 14.63 12.25 -8.67
C SER A 75 15.87 13.17 -8.77
N PRO A 76 16.34 13.45 -9.99
CA PRO A 76 17.45 14.36 -10.19
C PRO A 76 17.10 15.83 -9.88
N LEU A 77 15.82 16.15 -9.71
CA LEU A 77 15.36 17.51 -9.50
C LEU A 77 15.42 17.94 -8.03
N ASP A 78 15.20 17.01 -7.09
CA ASP A 78 15.00 17.35 -5.67
C ASP A 78 15.64 16.34 -4.70
N ASN A 79 16.31 15.32 -5.21
CA ASN A 79 16.92 14.25 -4.40
C ASN A 79 15.90 13.47 -3.55
N VAL A 80 14.67 13.29 -4.07
CA VAL A 80 13.57 12.59 -3.41
C VAL A 80 13.11 11.40 -4.25
N ARG A 81 12.69 10.31 -3.60
CA ARG A 81 12.04 9.16 -4.25
C ARG A 81 10.53 9.39 -4.23
N HIS A 82 9.95 9.61 -5.40
CA HIS A 82 8.52 9.84 -5.55
C HIS A 82 7.79 8.54 -5.86
N SER A 83 6.67 8.31 -5.18
CA SER A 83 5.80 7.16 -5.44
C SER A 83 4.35 7.47 -5.11
N ARG A 84 3.43 6.81 -5.82
CA ARG A 84 1.99 6.90 -5.58
C ARG A 84 1.38 5.52 -5.70
N PHE A 85 0.70 5.07 -4.65
CA PHE A 85 0.08 3.76 -4.59
C PHE A 85 -1.44 3.87 -4.38
N ALA A 86 -2.17 2.89 -4.91
CA ALA A 86 -3.57 2.70 -4.56
C ALA A 86 -3.71 1.46 -3.68
N ILE A 87 -4.43 1.57 -2.57
CA ILE A 87 -4.90 0.45 -1.78
C ILE A 87 -6.40 0.32 -2.02
N VAL A 88 -6.80 -0.83 -2.56
CA VAL A 88 -8.17 -1.07 -3.04
C VAL A 88 -8.87 -2.10 -2.18
N ARG A 89 -10.10 -1.83 -1.81
CA ARG A 89 -11.02 -2.74 -1.11
C ARG A 89 -12.40 -2.72 -1.81
N ASN A 90 -13.24 -3.72 -1.57
CA ASN A 90 -14.57 -3.80 -2.16
C ASN A 90 -15.50 -2.68 -1.66
N SER A 91 -15.56 -2.41 -0.35
CA SER A 91 -16.49 -1.43 0.22
C SER A 91 -15.79 -0.37 1.07
N TYR A 92 -16.42 0.81 1.16
CA TYR A 92 -15.91 1.91 1.97
C TYR A 92 -15.90 1.61 3.48
N PRO A 93 -16.94 0.99 4.08
CA PRO A 93 -16.91 0.61 5.48
C PRO A 93 -15.75 -0.33 5.81
N GLU A 94 -15.55 -1.38 5.02
CA GLU A 94 -14.46 -2.34 5.24
C GLU A 94 -13.09 -1.72 5.00
N LEU A 95 -12.95 -0.86 3.98
CA LEU A 95 -11.73 -0.10 3.75
C LEU A 95 -11.32 0.67 5.01
N ARG A 96 -12.27 1.35 5.67
CA ARG A 96 -11.99 2.14 6.89
C ARG A 96 -11.75 1.29 8.12
N THR A 97 -12.56 0.26 8.34
CA THR A 97 -12.56 -0.49 9.59
C THR A 97 -11.51 -1.57 9.66
N THR A 98 -11.02 -2.04 8.52
CA THR A 98 -10.01 -3.10 8.43
C THR A 98 -8.73 -2.63 7.76
N THR A 99 -8.76 -2.32 6.47
CA THR A 99 -7.56 -2.05 5.66
C THR A 99 -6.79 -0.83 6.14
N ILE A 100 -7.48 0.31 6.34
CA ILE A 100 -6.82 1.54 6.85
C ILE A 100 -6.37 1.34 8.29
N LYS A 101 -7.13 0.62 9.11
CA LYS A 101 -6.73 0.32 10.48
C LYS A 101 -5.41 -0.46 10.50
N THR A 102 -5.30 -1.55 9.74
CA THR A 102 -4.05 -2.32 9.63
C THR A 102 -2.89 -1.46 9.07
N TRP A 103 -3.16 -0.61 8.09
CA TRP A 103 -2.17 0.32 7.57
C TRP A 103 -1.65 1.27 8.65
N LEU A 104 -2.54 1.86 9.47
CA LEU A 104 -2.16 2.80 10.54
C LEU A 104 -1.56 2.12 11.78
N GLU A 105 -1.72 0.81 11.95
CA GLU A 105 -0.98 0.04 12.94
C GLU A 105 0.52 -0.03 12.61
N ILE A 106 0.87 0.02 11.31
CA ILE A 106 2.26 0.00 10.83
C ILE A 106 2.77 1.44 10.63
N PHE A 107 1.96 2.29 10.03
CA PHE A 107 2.30 3.65 9.65
C PHE A 107 1.40 4.65 10.38
N ASP A 108 1.58 4.74 11.71
CA ASP A 108 0.76 5.61 12.56
C ASP A 108 0.90 7.10 12.21
N GLU A 109 -0.20 7.85 12.42
CA GLU A 109 -0.26 9.26 12.05
C GLU A 109 0.70 10.16 12.87
N ALA A 110 1.07 9.74 14.07
CA ALA A 110 1.95 10.51 14.92
C ALA A 110 3.40 10.50 14.41
N THR A 111 3.81 9.35 13.88
CA THR A 111 5.15 9.11 13.34
C THR A 111 5.24 9.51 11.86
N TRP A 112 4.33 8.99 11.03
CA TRP A 112 4.44 9.05 9.57
C TRP A 112 3.70 10.21 8.92
N GLY A 113 2.90 10.95 9.67
CA GLY A 113 2.13 12.08 9.17
C GLY A 113 0.63 11.85 9.21
N PRO A 114 -0.17 12.92 9.14
CA PRO A 114 -1.61 12.81 9.25
C PRO A 114 -2.23 12.19 8.00
N MET A 115 -3.22 11.33 8.22
CA MET A 115 -4.08 10.84 7.15
C MET A 115 -5.14 11.89 6.80
N ARG A 116 -5.41 12.05 5.52
CA ARG A 116 -6.55 12.81 5.02
C ARG A 116 -7.80 11.94 5.02
N TRP A 117 -8.73 12.23 5.92
CA TRP A 117 -9.97 11.50 6.11
C TRP A 117 -11.15 11.95 5.22
N SER A 118 -10.97 13.02 4.44
CA SER A 118 -11.93 13.43 3.41
C SER A 118 -11.56 12.82 2.05
N PRO A 119 -12.55 12.43 1.21
CA PRO A 119 -12.27 11.86 -0.10
C PRO A 119 -11.47 12.79 -1.03
N PRO A 120 -10.49 12.25 -1.78
CA PRO A 120 -9.99 10.89 -1.68
C PRO A 120 -9.24 10.68 -0.36
N LEU A 121 -9.47 9.52 0.31
CA LEU A 121 -8.72 9.15 1.50
C LEU A 121 -7.26 8.94 1.13
N THR A 122 -6.34 9.65 1.75
CA THR A 122 -4.91 9.55 1.42
C THR A 122 -4.04 9.63 2.66
N HIS A 123 -2.97 8.85 2.67
CA HIS A 123 -1.86 9.01 3.61
C HIS A 123 -0.63 9.45 2.83
N HIS A 124 -0.11 10.63 3.15
CA HIS A 124 1.05 11.21 2.49
C HIS A 124 2.24 11.17 3.45
N ILE A 125 3.19 10.28 3.16
CA ILE A 125 4.39 10.06 3.96
C ILE A 125 5.54 10.80 3.29
N VAL A 126 6.14 11.75 4.01
CA VAL A 126 7.26 12.56 3.50
C VAL A 126 8.42 12.48 4.47
N LEU A 127 9.55 11.96 3.97
CA LEU A 127 10.83 11.97 4.66
C LEU A 127 11.78 12.90 3.90
N PRO A 128 12.24 14.01 4.51
CA PRO A 128 13.16 14.91 3.83
C PRO A 128 14.53 14.25 3.58
N PRO A 129 15.26 14.64 2.53
CA PRO A 129 16.64 14.22 2.34
C PRO A 129 17.49 14.57 3.56
N LYS A 130 18.42 13.68 3.94
CA LYS A 130 19.31 13.91 5.11
C LYS A 130 20.74 13.47 4.77
N GLY A 131 21.65 14.43 4.66
CA GLY A 131 23.03 14.16 4.24
C GLY A 131 23.08 13.53 2.85
N ASN A 132 23.67 12.35 2.74
CA ASN A 132 23.74 11.59 1.49
C ASN A 132 22.50 10.69 1.23
N LEU A 133 21.54 10.66 2.14
CA LEU A 133 20.32 9.88 1.99
C LEU A 133 19.27 10.68 1.22
N ALA A 134 18.74 10.06 0.16
CA ALA A 134 17.62 10.63 -0.58
C ALA A 134 16.35 10.66 0.29
N GLY A 135 15.52 11.68 0.06
CA GLY A 135 14.20 11.76 0.67
C GLY A 135 13.20 10.74 0.11
N LEU A 136 12.03 10.68 0.73
CA LEU A 136 10.87 9.90 0.29
C LEU A 136 9.65 10.81 0.24
N ASP A 137 8.89 10.72 -0.83
CA ASP A 137 7.58 11.33 -1.03
C ASP A 137 6.64 10.24 -1.55
N MET A 138 5.87 9.64 -0.62
CA MET A 138 4.98 8.52 -0.89
C MET A 138 3.54 8.90 -0.61
N GLU A 139 2.71 8.93 -1.65
CA GLU A 139 1.27 9.12 -1.53
C GLU A 139 0.56 7.77 -1.62
N VAL A 140 -0.27 7.45 -0.65
CA VAL A 140 -1.11 6.25 -0.63
C VAL A 140 -2.58 6.66 -0.68
N ILE A 141 -3.28 6.26 -1.75
CA ILE A 141 -4.69 6.56 -2.00
C ILE A 141 -5.52 5.32 -1.66
N PHE A 142 -6.50 5.46 -0.79
CA PHE A 142 -7.40 4.38 -0.39
C PHE A 142 -8.71 4.48 -1.17
N LEU A 143 -9.08 3.38 -1.88
CA LEU A 143 -10.21 3.34 -2.81
C LEU A 143 -11.15 2.18 -2.50
N ALA A 144 -12.44 2.46 -2.43
CA ALA A 144 -13.48 1.43 -2.45
C ALA A 144 -14.01 1.29 -3.89
N LEU A 145 -14.00 0.04 -4.40
CA LEU A 145 -14.37 -0.28 -5.79
C LEU A 145 -15.29 -1.51 -5.80
N ASP A 146 -16.51 -1.33 -5.36
CA ASP A 146 -17.51 -2.39 -5.21
C ASP A 146 -18.33 -2.66 -6.47
N THR A 147 -18.32 -1.75 -7.42
CA THR A 147 -19.10 -1.88 -8.65
C THR A 147 -18.24 -1.71 -9.92
N PRO A 148 -18.66 -2.29 -11.08
CA PRO A 148 -17.98 -2.05 -12.36
C PRO A 148 -17.91 -0.55 -12.75
N LYS A 149 -18.82 0.28 -12.25
CA LYS A 149 -18.79 1.73 -12.47
C LYS A 149 -17.62 2.38 -11.76
N ASP A 150 -17.19 1.83 -10.64
CA ASP A 150 -16.08 2.36 -9.86
C ASP A 150 -14.73 2.16 -10.55
N VAL A 151 -14.63 1.19 -11.47
CA VAL A 151 -13.44 1.02 -12.32
C VAL A 151 -13.11 2.32 -13.07
N ARG A 152 -14.12 3.14 -13.39
CA ARG A 152 -13.90 4.46 -14.00
C ARG A 152 -13.10 5.40 -13.11
N LYS A 153 -13.20 5.27 -11.79
CA LYS A 153 -12.39 6.06 -10.83
C LYS A 153 -10.89 5.79 -11.00
N LEU A 154 -10.54 4.56 -11.44
CA LEU A 154 -9.15 4.20 -11.72
C LEU A 154 -8.61 4.89 -12.97
N LEU A 155 -9.47 5.23 -13.94
CA LEU A 155 -9.04 5.68 -15.25
C LEU A 155 -8.28 7.01 -15.25
N SER A 156 -8.47 7.85 -14.22
CA SER A 156 -7.76 9.12 -14.04
C SER A 156 -6.50 9.02 -13.20
N LEU A 157 -6.21 7.85 -12.62
CA LEU A 157 -5.07 7.69 -11.72
C LEU A 157 -3.78 7.40 -12.50
N GLU A 158 -2.69 7.95 -11.99
CA GLU A 158 -1.33 7.61 -12.37
C GLU A 158 -0.62 7.07 -11.13
N LEU A 159 -0.26 5.80 -11.17
CA LEU A 159 0.23 5.05 -10.01
C LEU A 159 1.62 4.47 -10.28
N THR A 160 2.39 4.29 -9.22
CA THR A 160 3.60 3.46 -9.20
C THR A 160 3.21 1.99 -9.13
N GLY A 161 2.35 1.65 -8.17
CA GLY A 161 1.85 0.29 -7.95
C GLY A 161 0.50 0.30 -7.23
N ALA A 162 -0.05 -0.90 -6.98
CA ALA A 162 -1.32 -1.05 -6.28
C ALA A 162 -1.32 -2.29 -5.38
N TRP A 163 -2.06 -2.19 -4.28
CA TRP A 163 -2.42 -3.31 -3.42
C TRP A 163 -3.94 -3.48 -3.42
N VAL A 164 -4.41 -4.70 -3.71
CA VAL A 164 -5.81 -5.09 -3.68
C VAL A 164 -6.03 -6.00 -2.48
N ASN A 165 -6.62 -5.45 -1.45
CA ASN A 165 -6.90 -6.16 -0.20
C ASN A 165 -8.20 -6.95 -0.31
N GLU A 166 -8.19 -8.20 0.15
CA GLU A 166 -9.27 -9.20 -0.01
C GLU A 166 -9.77 -9.29 -1.46
N ALA A 167 -8.84 -9.55 -2.37
CA ALA A 167 -9.07 -9.54 -3.81
C ALA A 167 -10.20 -10.48 -4.28
N ARG A 168 -10.53 -11.54 -3.49
CA ARG A 168 -11.67 -12.42 -3.78
C ARG A 168 -13.03 -11.70 -3.80
N GLU A 169 -13.15 -10.57 -3.09
CA GLU A 169 -14.38 -9.81 -3.00
C GLU A 169 -14.57 -8.83 -4.16
N LEU A 170 -13.58 -8.73 -5.02
CA LEU A 170 -13.54 -7.79 -6.13
C LEU A 170 -13.64 -8.52 -7.49
N PRO A 171 -14.35 -7.96 -8.47
CA PRO A 171 -14.36 -8.51 -9.81
C PRO A 171 -12.97 -8.38 -10.44
N LYS A 172 -12.56 -9.39 -11.25
CA LYS A 172 -11.27 -9.39 -11.97
C LYS A 172 -11.05 -8.12 -12.80
N ALA A 173 -12.13 -7.51 -13.31
CA ALA A 173 -12.07 -6.27 -14.08
C ALA A 173 -11.40 -5.09 -13.33
N VAL A 174 -11.43 -5.09 -11.99
CA VAL A 174 -10.70 -4.10 -11.17
C VAL A 174 -9.20 -4.30 -11.33
N ILE A 175 -8.74 -5.55 -11.26
CA ILE A 175 -7.31 -5.87 -11.42
C ILE A 175 -6.85 -5.53 -12.85
N ASP A 176 -7.65 -5.91 -13.85
CA ASP A 176 -7.38 -5.57 -15.25
C ASP A 176 -7.30 -4.04 -15.45
N GLY A 177 -8.20 -3.29 -14.83
CA GLY A 177 -8.18 -1.82 -14.84
C GLY A 177 -6.89 -1.25 -14.22
N LEU A 178 -6.42 -1.80 -13.11
CA LEU A 178 -5.19 -1.38 -12.45
C LEU A 178 -3.95 -1.65 -13.32
N THR A 179 -3.91 -2.73 -14.10
CA THR A 179 -2.76 -3.04 -14.97
C THR A 179 -2.42 -1.91 -15.94
N HIS A 180 -3.43 -1.11 -16.31
CA HIS A 180 -3.27 0.03 -17.21
C HIS A 180 -2.91 1.34 -16.48
N ARG A 181 -2.86 1.36 -15.16
CA ARG A 181 -2.65 2.57 -14.35
C ARG A 181 -1.34 2.59 -13.60
N VAL A 182 -0.80 1.42 -13.28
CA VAL A 182 0.49 1.28 -12.59
C VAL A 182 1.66 1.49 -13.55
N GLY A 183 2.76 2.01 -13.01
CA GLY A 183 3.96 2.34 -13.79
C GLY A 183 3.90 3.71 -14.50
N ARG A 184 2.91 4.56 -14.19
CA ARG A 184 2.75 5.89 -14.78
C ARG A 184 3.26 7.02 -13.89
N PHE A 185 3.50 6.73 -12.63
CA PHE A 185 4.05 7.69 -11.66
C PHE A 185 5.32 7.08 -11.02
N PRO A 186 6.36 7.86 -10.75
CA PRO A 186 6.55 9.27 -11.09
C PRO A 186 6.79 9.50 -12.59
N THR A 187 6.75 10.77 -13.00
CA THR A 187 7.06 11.15 -14.37
C THR A 187 8.54 10.92 -14.70
N LYS A 188 8.89 10.83 -15.98
CA LYS A 188 10.29 10.66 -16.41
C LYS A 188 11.22 11.77 -15.89
N ALA A 189 10.73 12.99 -15.70
CA ALA A 189 11.48 14.10 -15.14
C ALA A 189 11.94 13.84 -13.70
N HIS A 190 11.15 13.08 -12.93
CA HIS A 190 11.47 12.62 -11.57
C HIS A 190 12.10 11.22 -11.53
N GLY A 191 12.72 10.77 -12.62
CA GLY A 191 13.40 9.48 -12.72
C GLY A 191 12.54 8.35 -13.30
N GLY A 192 11.24 8.54 -13.42
CA GLY A 192 10.29 7.52 -13.91
C GLY A 192 10.06 6.37 -12.92
N CYS A 193 9.13 5.49 -13.23
CA CYS A 193 8.86 4.29 -12.44
C CYS A 193 9.75 3.14 -12.93
N ASN A 194 10.63 2.62 -12.07
CA ASN A 194 11.49 1.49 -12.41
C ASN A 194 10.83 0.13 -12.11
N HIS A 195 9.94 0.08 -11.12
CA HIS A 195 9.26 -1.14 -10.70
C HIS A 195 7.78 -0.89 -10.51
N ARG A 196 6.98 -1.32 -11.48
CA ARG A 196 5.53 -1.30 -11.42
C ARG A 196 4.99 -2.65 -10.97
N PHE A 197 3.97 -2.66 -10.12
CA PHE A 197 3.44 -3.91 -9.58
C PHE A 197 1.96 -3.78 -9.16
N ILE A 198 1.31 -4.94 -9.09
CA ILE A 198 0.03 -5.13 -8.41
C ILE A 198 0.21 -6.30 -7.46
N ILE A 199 -0.01 -6.05 -6.18
CA ILE A 199 -0.07 -7.10 -5.17
C ILE A 199 -1.50 -7.29 -4.68
N MET A 200 -1.82 -8.51 -4.31
CA MET A 200 -3.15 -8.88 -3.85
C MET A 200 -3.03 -9.79 -2.65
N ASP A 201 -3.86 -9.59 -1.64
CA ASP A 201 -4.03 -10.58 -0.57
C ASP A 201 -5.47 -11.04 -0.50
N THR A 202 -5.68 -12.26 0.01
CA THR A 202 -7.00 -12.83 0.14
C THR A 202 -7.02 -14.02 1.08
N ASN A 203 -8.21 -14.32 1.62
CA ASN A 203 -8.48 -15.57 2.31
C ASN A 203 -8.80 -16.69 1.31
N PRO A 204 -8.75 -17.97 1.69
CA PRO A 204 -9.18 -19.07 0.83
C PRO A 204 -10.60 -18.89 0.30
N MET A 205 -10.87 -19.40 -0.89
CA MET A 205 -12.11 -19.26 -1.63
C MET A 205 -12.49 -20.54 -2.34
N ASP A 206 -13.70 -20.56 -2.92
CA ASP A 206 -14.22 -21.67 -3.70
C ASP A 206 -13.51 -21.85 -5.05
N ASP A 207 -13.54 -23.06 -5.59
CA ASP A 207 -12.78 -23.49 -6.77
C ASP A 207 -13.24 -22.86 -8.07
N ASP A 208 -14.45 -22.30 -8.14
CA ASP A 208 -15.01 -21.61 -9.31
C ASP A 208 -14.65 -20.12 -9.38
N HIS A 209 -14.03 -19.59 -8.32
CA HIS A 209 -13.63 -18.19 -8.26
C HIS A 209 -12.52 -17.88 -9.29
N TRP A 210 -12.52 -16.65 -9.86
CA TRP A 210 -11.53 -16.23 -10.86
C TRP A 210 -10.08 -16.36 -10.38
N TRP A 211 -9.81 -16.10 -9.09
CA TRP A 211 -8.49 -16.25 -8.49
C TRP A 211 -8.02 -17.70 -8.53
N HIS A 212 -8.87 -18.63 -8.05
CA HIS A 212 -8.53 -20.05 -8.01
C HIS A 212 -8.27 -20.59 -9.44
N ARG A 213 -9.08 -20.18 -10.41
CA ARG A 213 -8.86 -20.56 -11.82
C ARG A 213 -7.49 -20.12 -12.31
N LEU A 214 -7.09 -18.85 -12.06
CA LEU A 214 -5.78 -18.32 -12.50
C LEU A 214 -4.61 -18.94 -11.75
N ALA A 215 -4.76 -19.17 -10.44
CA ALA A 215 -3.69 -19.70 -9.58
C ALA A 215 -3.41 -21.18 -9.82
N GLU A 216 -4.46 -21.99 -10.03
CA GLU A 216 -4.36 -23.46 -10.01
C GLU A 216 -4.60 -24.08 -11.39
N LYS A 217 -5.56 -23.57 -12.17
CA LYS A 217 -6.02 -24.22 -13.41
C LYS A 217 -5.35 -23.65 -14.65
N GLU A 218 -5.31 -22.34 -14.80
CA GLU A 218 -4.89 -21.72 -16.06
C GLU A 218 -3.39 -21.44 -16.11
N LYS A 219 -2.71 -21.37 -14.96
CA LYS A 219 -1.29 -21.05 -14.80
C LYS A 219 -0.84 -20.06 -15.87
N MET A 220 -1.20 -18.80 -15.70
CA MET A 220 -0.95 -17.75 -16.69
C MET A 220 0.48 -17.81 -17.20
N THR A 221 0.61 -18.21 -18.46
CA THR A 221 1.87 -18.24 -19.21
C THR A 221 1.96 -16.99 -20.08
N GLY A 222 3.14 -16.42 -20.24
CA GLY A 222 3.34 -15.23 -21.07
C GLY A 222 4.47 -14.34 -20.58
N LYS A 223 4.64 -13.20 -21.23
CA LYS A 223 5.71 -12.26 -20.93
C LYS A 223 5.65 -11.71 -19.49
N TYR A 224 4.47 -11.68 -18.91
CA TYR A 224 4.23 -11.17 -17.54
C TYR A 224 3.27 -12.12 -16.81
N PRO A 225 3.75 -13.31 -16.38
CA PRO A 225 2.92 -14.26 -15.66
C PRO A 225 2.53 -13.69 -14.29
N TRP A 226 1.30 -13.98 -13.84
CA TRP A 226 0.90 -13.72 -12.48
C TRP A 226 1.48 -14.80 -11.57
N LYS A 227 1.93 -14.41 -10.38
CA LYS A 227 2.45 -15.32 -9.36
C LYS A 227 1.50 -15.39 -8.18
N PHE A 228 1.27 -16.60 -7.70
CA PHE A 228 0.38 -16.85 -6.57
C PHE A 228 1.11 -17.63 -5.50
N TYR A 229 1.00 -17.16 -4.26
CA TYR A 229 1.61 -17.73 -3.07
C TYR A 229 0.52 -18.20 -2.12
N LYS A 230 0.71 -19.38 -1.54
CA LYS A 230 -0.14 -19.92 -0.48
C LYS A 230 0.61 -19.86 0.84
N GLN A 231 0.17 -18.99 1.72
CA GLN A 231 0.64 -18.91 3.09
C GLN A 231 -0.04 -20.05 3.87
N PRO A 232 0.71 -21.00 4.40
CA PRO A 232 0.13 -22.07 5.20
C PRO A 232 -0.53 -21.49 6.46
N GLY A 233 -1.65 -22.05 6.86
CA GLY A 233 -2.26 -21.80 8.15
C GLY A 233 -1.64 -22.74 9.18
N GLY A 234 -1.15 -22.21 10.27
CA GLY A 234 -0.67 -23.02 11.37
C GLY A 234 -0.03 -22.22 12.49
N VAL A 235 -0.23 -22.67 13.71
CA VAL A 235 0.24 -22.04 14.94
C VAL A 235 1.76 -21.78 14.93
N LYS A 236 2.55 -22.59 14.21
CA LYS A 236 4.00 -22.47 14.16
C LYS A 236 4.52 -21.28 13.35
N GLU A 237 3.76 -20.77 12.36
CA GLU A 237 4.15 -19.56 11.60
C GLU A 237 3.50 -18.31 12.18
N VAL A 238 2.39 -18.44 12.91
CA VAL A 238 1.68 -17.32 13.55
C VAL A 238 2.41 -16.81 14.79
N ASP A 239 3.06 -17.70 15.55
CA ASP A 239 3.83 -17.32 16.75
C ASP A 239 5.03 -16.42 16.43
N ALA A 240 5.48 -16.39 15.18
CA ALA A 240 6.56 -15.52 14.73
C ALA A 240 6.13 -14.06 14.45
N PHE A 241 4.83 -13.81 14.33
CA PHE A 241 4.28 -12.47 14.02
C PHE A 241 3.77 -11.69 15.24
N PHE A 242 3.74 -12.30 16.42
CA PHE A 242 3.16 -11.68 17.62
C PHE A 242 4.17 -11.20 18.66
N PHE A 243 5.43 -10.99 18.28
CA PHE A 243 6.40 -10.32 19.15
C PHE A 243 6.62 -8.88 18.67
N PHE A 244 5.69 -8.03 19.08
CA PHE A 244 5.88 -6.58 19.12
C PHE A 244 5.49 -6.04 20.48
#